data_73c8bcbaa36d914bf4c9d0da6f6b0f20
#
_entry.id   73c8bcbaa36d914bf4c9d0da6f6b0f20
#
_cell.length_a   1.000
_cell.length_b   1.000
_cell.length_c   1.000
_cell.angle_alpha   90.00
_cell.angle_beta   90.00
_cell.angle_gamma   90.00
#
_symmetry.space_group_name_H-M   'P 1'
#
loop_
_entity.id
_entity.type
_entity.pdbx_description
1 polymer ?
#
loop_
_entity_poly.entity_id
_entity_poly.type
_entity_poly.pdbx_seq_one_letter_code
_entity_poly.pdbx_strand_id
1 'polypeptide(L)'
;MILPMIVTQITHHDLDGYGASTVAAAFADVSRVVHVARYSDVGPVVEDELKRLRGAVAAETLLMTDLGLEEPTIAFLRRFAAMNRGRAEGAHHRLVVLDHHASSIDQLKRQNLEVAPDPERAGLLRADLSDPEVFVLIDEAHCATRMTHDQRALYAPEAKVPGETAAADLAALIESVEALDLWKKGEPAFAGGLALDEMFWDSVSTLVPASHPWHDRFISDLLMAAAGLLRAGATPAELERRSGELRARLVDGLLADETGDDPTLTARQRLARALARSDALFHRLSDGTLLSFGLDSGTFQRVSDQVMEAGRAKRVVNVQRAGTLSFRSIDGTALDGARAFRGGGHRDAAGGKLPQGSAHSREDAVAQVEPVLNPPPPDLSGSPFAALKNWKG
;
A
#
# COMPACT_ATOMS: atom_id res chain seq x y z
N MET A 1 10.63 12.05 28.06
CA MET A 1 11.04 11.54 26.73
C MET A 1 9.76 11.38 25.96
N ILE A 2 9.49 12.26 25.00
CA ILE A 2 8.33 12.17 24.13
C ILE A 2 8.64 11.00 23.16
N LEU A 3 7.81 9.97 23.13
CA LEU A 3 7.97 8.90 22.14
C LEU A 3 7.69 9.50 20.76
N PRO A 4 8.48 9.13 19.73
CA PRO A 4 8.21 9.58 18.38
C PRO A 4 6.79 9.15 17.98
N MET A 5 6.03 10.09 17.42
CA MET A 5 4.65 9.83 17.00
C MET A 5 4.67 8.90 15.78
N ILE A 6 4.01 7.76 15.91
CA ILE A 6 3.89 6.78 14.82
C ILE A 6 3.03 7.39 13.71
N VAL A 7 3.55 7.36 12.48
CA VAL A 7 2.83 7.82 11.30
C VAL A 7 2.37 6.62 10.48
N THR A 8 1.06 6.55 10.21
CA THR A 8 0.50 5.68 9.18
C THR A 8 0.06 6.54 8.01
N GLN A 9 0.37 6.15 6.77
CA GLN A 9 -0.07 6.89 5.59
C GLN A 9 -1.06 6.04 4.76
N ILE A 10 -2.12 6.69 4.26
CA ILE A 10 -3.02 6.17 3.22
C ILE A 10 -2.92 7.11 2.03
N THR A 11 -2.61 6.57 0.86
CA THR A 11 -2.37 7.38 -0.35
C THR A 11 -2.86 6.66 -1.60
N HIS A 12 -2.97 7.37 -2.73
CA HIS A 12 -3.33 6.76 -4.01
C HIS A 12 -2.20 5.87 -4.56
N HIS A 13 -2.57 4.95 -5.46
CA HIS A 13 -1.61 3.99 -6.05
C HIS A 13 -1.16 4.46 -7.44
N ASP A 14 -0.56 5.63 -7.50
CA ASP A 14 0.05 6.21 -8.69
C ASP A 14 1.35 6.93 -8.34
N LEU A 15 1.96 7.63 -9.28
CA LEU A 15 3.24 8.28 -9.08
C LEU A 15 3.16 9.39 -8.02
N ASP A 16 2.07 10.19 -7.97
CA ASP A 16 1.93 11.26 -6.97
C ASP A 16 1.74 10.68 -5.56
N GLY A 17 0.91 9.65 -5.39
CA GLY A 17 0.75 8.97 -4.11
C GLY A 17 2.04 8.32 -3.60
N TYR A 18 2.85 7.69 -4.48
CA TYR A 18 4.16 7.14 -4.09
C TYR A 18 5.22 8.22 -3.90
N GLY A 19 5.16 9.31 -4.65
CA GLY A 19 5.95 10.51 -4.40
C GLY A 19 5.68 11.08 -3.01
N ALA A 20 4.40 11.22 -2.65
CA ALA A 20 3.98 11.67 -1.32
C ALA A 20 4.49 10.74 -0.22
N SER A 21 4.45 9.40 -0.41
CA SER A 21 4.97 8.45 0.59
C SER A 21 6.51 8.51 0.69
N THR A 22 7.21 8.73 -0.42
CA THR A 22 8.66 8.95 -0.44
C THR A 22 9.04 10.21 0.34
N VAL A 23 8.30 11.30 0.15
CA VAL A 23 8.48 12.54 0.91
C VAL A 23 8.20 12.30 2.39
N ALA A 24 7.09 11.67 2.75
CA ALA A 24 6.74 11.40 4.14
C ALA A 24 7.84 10.60 4.86
N ALA A 25 8.35 9.54 4.22
CA ALA A 25 9.43 8.70 4.76
C ALA A 25 10.77 9.44 4.93
N ALA A 26 11.03 10.49 4.11
CA ALA A 26 12.23 11.31 4.25
C ALA A 26 12.22 12.17 5.52
N PHE A 27 11.05 12.52 6.05
CA PHE A 27 10.90 13.41 7.21
C PHE A 27 10.35 12.75 8.46
N ALA A 28 9.62 11.64 8.35
CA ALA A 28 8.98 10.94 9.46
C ALA A 28 9.34 9.45 9.54
N ASP A 29 9.07 8.83 10.70
CA ASP A 29 9.07 7.38 10.85
C ASP A 29 7.68 6.86 10.46
N VAL A 30 7.51 6.60 9.14
CA VAL A 30 6.28 6.02 8.62
C VAL A 30 6.29 4.52 8.87
N SER A 31 5.45 4.08 9.79
CA SER A 31 5.38 2.67 10.20
C SER A 31 4.66 1.79 9.18
N ARG A 32 3.74 2.38 8.40
CA ARG A 32 2.93 1.68 7.41
C ARG A 32 2.41 2.66 6.36
N VAL A 33 2.47 2.24 5.10
CA VAL A 33 1.79 2.91 3.98
C VAL A 33 0.73 1.97 3.41
N VAL A 34 -0.43 2.53 3.05
CA VAL A 34 -1.51 1.82 2.36
C VAL A 34 -1.79 2.54 1.05
N HIS A 35 -1.41 1.91 -0.06
CA HIS A 35 -1.69 2.43 -1.39
C HIS A 35 -3.04 1.94 -1.89
N VAL A 36 -3.96 2.85 -2.17
CA VAL A 36 -5.33 2.55 -2.61
C VAL A 36 -5.40 2.65 -4.14
N ALA A 37 -5.57 1.51 -4.79
CA ALA A 37 -5.56 1.43 -6.26
C ALA A 37 -6.92 1.75 -6.91
N ARG A 38 -8.02 1.71 -6.16
CA ARG A 38 -9.37 1.98 -6.66
C ARG A 38 -10.15 2.79 -5.65
N TYR A 39 -10.85 3.80 -6.09
CA TYR A 39 -11.69 4.62 -5.21
C TYR A 39 -12.74 3.81 -4.43
N SER A 40 -13.24 2.71 -4.99
CA SER A 40 -14.13 1.77 -4.29
C SER A 40 -13.52 1.11 -3.05
N ASP A 41 -12.18 1.07 -2.97
CA ASP A 41 -11.45 0.44 -1.87
C ASP A 41 -11.17 1.45 -0.73
N VAL A 42 -11.33 2.76 -0.97
CA VAL A 42 -11.10 3.81 0.05
C VAL A 42 -11.97 3.57 1.28
N GLY A 43 -13.28 3.36 1.08
CA GLY A 43 -14.23 3.13 2.18
C GLY A 43 -13.81 1.98 3.10
N PRO A 44 -13.60 0.76 2.59
CA PRO A 44 -13.08 -0.37 3.38
C PRO A 44 -11.76 -0.08 4.09
N VAL A 45 -10.79 0.55 3.41
CA VAL A 45 -9.46 0.86 3.96
C VAL A 45 -9.56 1.83 5.15
N VAL A 46 -10.31 2.94 5.00
CA VAL A 46 -10.44 3.91 6.10
C VAL A 46 -11.29 3.38 7.26
N GLU A 47 -12.22 2.45 7.00
CA GLU A 47 -12.98 1.77 8.05
C GLU A 47 -12.10 0.84 8.87
N ASP A 48 -11.25 0.05 8.23
CA ASP A 48 -10.30 -0.83 8.92
C ASP A 48 -9.29 -0.01 9.74
N GLU A 49 -8.84 1.13 9.21
CA GLU A 49 -7.96 2.04 9.93
C GLU A 49 -8.65 2.67 11.14
N LEU A 50 -9.90 3.08 11.02
CA LEU A 50 -10.68 3.61 12.14
C LEU A 50 -10.86 2.57 13.27
N LYS A 51 -11.10 1.29 12.91
CA LYS A 51 -11.16 0.19 13.89
C LYS A 51 -9.82 0.02 14.61
N ARG A 52 -8.72 0.05 13.86
CA ARG A 52 -7.37 -0.08 14.41
C ARG A 52 -7.07 1.05 15.40
N LEU A 53 -7.33 2.30 15.01
CA LEU A 53 -7.09 3.49 15.83
C LEU A 53 -7.94 3.53 17.11
N ARG A 54 -9.18 3.02 17.06
CA ARG A 54 -10.00 2.87 18.27
C ARG A 54 -9.37 1.96 19.33
N GLY A 55 -8.62 0.95 18.90
CA GLY A 55 -7.89 0.03 19.77
C GLY A 55 -6.51 0.52 20.20
N ALA A 56 -5.97 1.55 19.58
CA ALA A 56 -4.64 2.08 19.87
C ALA A 56 -4.67 2.90 21.17
N VAL A 57 -3.74 2.59 22.08
CA VAL A 57 -3.61 3.28 23.38
C VAL A 57 -2.87 4.60 23.20
N ALA A 58 -1.74 4.59 22.47
CA ALA A 58 -0.95 5.78 22.21
C ALA A 58 -1.57 6.65 21.11
N ALA A 59 -1.28 7.94 21.14
CA ALA A 59 -1.60 8.85 20.05
C ALA A 59 -0.78 8.48 18.81
N GLU A 60 -1.42 8.51 17.67
CA GLU A 60 -0.80 8.24 16.36
C GLU A 60 -1.20 9.32 15.36
N THR A 61 -0.38 9.52 14.32
CA THR A 61 -0.74 10.37 13.19
C THR A 61 -1.20 9.51 12.01
N LEU A 62 -2.37 9.82 11.50
CA LEU A 62 -2.83 9.33 10.20
C LEU A 62 -2.64 10.42 9.16
N LEU A 63 -1.81 10.15 8.16
CA LEU A 63 -1.59 11.01 7.01
C LEU A 63 -2.35 10.42 5.81
N MET A 64 -3.26 11.19 5.23
CA MET A 64 -3.96 10.83 3.99
C MET A 64 -3.55 11.80 2.89
N THR A 65 -3.10 11.27 1.76
CA THR A 65 -2.59 12.09 0.64
C THR A 65 -3.17 11.60 -0.68
N ASP A 66 -3.44 12.51 -1.61
CA ASP A 66 -3.83 12.16 -2.97
C ASP A 66 -5.08 11.25 -3.08
N LEU A 67 -6.05 11.48 -2.21
CA LEU A 67 -7.31 10.73 -2.20
C LEU A 67 -8.47 11.72 -2.23
N GLY A 68 -9.21 11.73 -3.34
CA GLY A 68 -10.40 12.54 -3.48
C GLY A 68 -11.39 12.32 -2.34
N LEU A 69 -11.93 13.42 -1.81
CA LEU A 69 -12.81 13.42 -0.64
C LEU A 69 -14.25 13.07 -1.04
N GLU A 70 -14.49 11.81 -1.38
CA GLU A 70 -15.82 11.30 -1.66
C GLU A 70 -16.62 10.98 -0.37
N GLU A 71 -17.89 10.60 -0.51
CA GLU A 71 -18.78 10.33 0.62
C GLU A 71 -18.20 9.38 1.68
N PRO A 72 -17.57 8.22 1.33
CA PRO A 72 -16.98 7.33 2.34
C PRO A 72 -15.86 8.00 3.13
N THR A 73 -15.01 8.80 2.46
CA THR A 73 -13.92 9.54 3.10
C THR A 73 -14.48 10.60 4.04
N ILE A 74 -15.46 11.39 3.60
CA ILE A 74 -16.09 12.44 4.44
C ILE A 74 -16.78 11.82 5.67
N ALA A 75 -17.47 10.70 5.49
CA ALA A 75 -18.05 9.96 6.61
C ALA A 75 -16.99 9.47 7.61
N PHE A 76 -15.85 9.01 7.11
CA PHE A 76 -14.69 8.65 7.93
C PHE A 76 -14.16 9.86 8.71
N LEU A 77 -13.94 11.02 8.06
CA LEU A 77 -13.46 12.25 8.73
C LEU A 77 -14.32 12.62 9.93
N ARG A 78 -15.65 12.60 9.78
CA ARG A 78 -16.59 12.89 10.87
C ARG A 78 -16.50 11.88 12.01
N ARG A 79 -16.39 10.59 11.67
CA ARG A 79 -16.27 9.52 12.68
C ARG A 79 -14.92 9.55 13.38
N PHE A 80 -13.84 9.93 12.68
CA PHE A 80 -12.53 10.13 13.28
C PHE A 80 -12.58 11.28 14.30
N ALA A 81 -13.09 12.45 13.93
CA ALA A 81 -13.25 13.57 14.85
C ALA A 81 -14.16 13.23 16.06
N ALA A 82 -15.25 12.48 15.82
CA ALA A 82 -16.11 12.02 16.92
C ALA A 82 -15.41 11.03 17.86
N MET A 83 -14.61 10.10 17.31
CA MET A 83 -13.79 9.16 18.09
C MET A 83 -12.76 9.92 18.93
N ASN A 84 -12.10 10.90 18.32
CA ASN A 84 -11.05 11.68 18.97
C ASN A 84 -11.57 12.46 20.18
N ARG A 85 -12.73 13.12 20.05
CA ARG A 85 -13.40 13.81 21.18
C ARG A 85 -13.73 12.91 22.36
N GLY A 86 -13.83 11.59 22.18
CA GLY A 86 -14.02 10.62 23.24
C GLY A 86 -12.73 10.18 23.95
N ARG A 87 -11.56 10.63 23.49
CA ARG A 87 -10.27 10.27 24.07
C ARG A 87 -9.83 11.27 25.14
N ALA A 88 -8.95 10.84 26.04
CA ALA A 88 -8.37 11.73 27.03
C ALA A 88 -7.51 12.81 26.36
N GLU A 89 -7.41 13.98 27.01
CA GLU A 89 -6.51 15.05 26.60
C GLU A 89 -5.06 14.53 26.52
N GLY A 90 -4.37 14.86 25.43
CA GLY A 90 -3.01 14.38 25.12
C GLY A 90 -2.94 12.96 24.53
N ALA A 91 -4.08 12.26 24.39
CA ALA A 91 -4.17 10.98 23.72
C ALA A 91 -4.92 11.06 22.37
N HIS A 92 -5.24 12.27 21.92
CA HIS A 92 -5.90 12.46 20.63
C HIS A 92 -4.98 12.03 19.47
N HIS A 93 -5.53 11.27 18.54
CA HIS A 93 -4.84 10.98 17.29
C HIS A 93 -4.84 12.23 16.40
N ARG A 94 -3.79 12.38 15.61
CA ARG A 94 -3.74 13.44 14.59
C ARG A 94 -4.16 12.89 13.25
N LEU A 95 -4.97 13.65 12.51
CA LEU A 95 -5.34 13.37 11.13
C LEU A 95 -4.91 14.54 10.27
N VAL A 96 -4.08 14.24 9.28
CA VAL A 96 -3.64 15.20 8.26
C VAL A 96 -4.09 14.67 6.89
N VAL A 97 -4.95 15.41 6.22
CA VAL A 97 -5.43 15.11 4.86
C VAL A 97 -4.93 16.19 3.94
N LEU A 98 -4.17 15.80 2.93
CA LEU A 98 -3.60 16.67 1.90
C LEU A 98 -4.14 16.21 0.54
N ASP A 99 -5.01 17.01 -0.04
CA ASP A 99 -5.66 16.70 -1.30
C ASP A 99 -5.61 17.90 -2.25
N HIS A 100 -5.58 17.64 -3.55
CA HIS A 100 -5.50 18.69 -4.56
C HIS A 100 -6.63 18.62 -5.59
N HIS A 101 -7.56 17.70 -5.43
CA HIS A 101 -8.67 17.52 -6.36
C HIS A 101 -9.75 18.58 -6.17
N ALA A 102 -10.06 19.36 -7.23
CA ALA A 102 -11.13 20.35 -7.22
C ALA A 102 -12.50 19.73 -6.82
N SER A 103 -12.75 18.50 -7.22
CA SER A 103 -13.97 17.75 -6.87
C SER A 103 -14.17 17.57 -5.37
N SER A 104 -13.12 17.53 -4.58
CA SER A 104 -13.15 17.40 -3.13
C SER A 104 -13.82 18.60 -2.45
N ILE A 105 -13.60 19.81 -2.98
CA ILE A 105 -14.24 21.02 -2.48
C ILE A 105 -15.76 20.94 -2.66
N ASP A 106 -16.20 20.50 -3.84
CA ASP A 106 -17.62 20.35 -4.15
C ASP A 106 -18.28 19.27 -3.27
N GLN A 107 -17.61 18.17 -3.04
CA GLN A 107 -18.10 17.10 -2.18
C GLN A 107 -18.21 17.53 -0.71
N LEU A 108 -17.20 18.21 -0.18
CA LEU A 108 -17.26 18.78 1.18
C LEU A 108 -18.44 19.72 1.35
N LYS A 109 -18.65 20.64 0.40
CA LYS A 109 -19.80 21.57 0.41
C LYS A 109 -21.14 20.83 0.33
N ARG A 110 -21.28 19.83 -0.56
CA ARG A 110 -22.49 19.00 -0.67
C ARG A 110 -22.81 18.26 0.64
N GLN A 111 -21.79 17.90 1.38
CA GLN A 111 -21.91 17.24 2.68
C GLN A 111 -22.02 18.23 3.86
N ASN A 112 -22.27 19.54 3.58
CA ASN A 112 -22.39 20.59 4.59
C ASN A 112 -21.15 20.73 5.50
N LEU A 113 -19.95 20.59 4.95
CA LEU A 113 -18.72 20.99 5.59
C LEU A 113 -18.30 22.36 5.06
N GLU A 114 -17.98 23.26 5.99
CA GLU A 114 -17.46 24.56 5.64
C GLU A 114 -16.04 24.42 5.11
N VAL A 115 -15.76 25.07 3.97
CA VAL A 115 -14.43 25.13 3.37
C VAL A 115 -14.06 26.59 3.21
N ALA A 116 -13.01 27.02 3.86
CA ALA A 116 -12.54 28.40 3.88
C ALA A 116 -11.00 28.45 3.71
N PRO A 117 -10.43 29.62 3.34
CA PRO A 117 -8.97 29.80 3.37
C PRO A 117 -8.41 29.44 4.74
N ASP A 118 -7.30 28.66 4.76
CA ASP A 118 -6.62 28.35 6.02
C ASP A 118 -5.97 29.62 6.59
N PRO A 119 -6.22 29.98 7.87
CA PRO A 119 -5.75 31.23 8.44
C PRO A 119 -4.22 31.28 8.66
N GLU A 120 -3.56 30.11 8.71
CA GLU A 120 -2.13 30.00 8.99
C GLU A 120 -1.31 29.66 7.75
N ARG A 121 -1.97 29.15 6.67
CA ARG A 121 -1.31 28.59 5.48
C ARG A 121 -1.88 29.24 4.23
N ALA A 122 -1.19 30.29 3.77
CA ALA A 122 -1.62 31.04 2.59
C ALA A 122 -1.74 30.11 1.36
N GLY A 123 -2.82 30.28 0.60
CA GLY A 123 -3.09 29.50 -0.60
C GLY A 123 -3.87 28.20 -0.37
N LEU A 124 -3.91 27.68 0.87
CA LEU A 124 -4.64 26.45 1.18
C LEU A 124 -6.10 26.75 1.57
N LEU A 125 -6.96 25.82 1.19
CA LEU A 125 -8.33 25.73 1.73
C LEU A 125 -8.35 24.70 2.85
N ARG A 126 -9.11 24.98 3.91
CA ARG A 126 -9.30 24.08 5.05
C ARG A 126 -10.77 23.74 5.22
N ALA A 127 -11.08 22.47 5.44
CA ALA A 127 -12.40 22.05 5.93
C ALA A 127 -12.34 21.91 7.47
N ASP A 128 -13.31 22.54 8.14
CA ASP A 128 -13.40 22.50 9.62
C ASP A 128 -14.25 21.30 10.07
N LEU A 129 -13.67 20.46 10.91
CA LEU A 129 -14.33 19.34 11.59
C LEU A 129 -14.49 19.56 13.10
N SER A 130 -14.24 20.77 13.58
CA SER A 130 -14.34 21.16 15.01
C SER A 130 -13.47 20.26 15.92
N ASP A 131 -12.29 19.88 15.43
CA ASP A 131 -11.28 19.11 16.15
C ASP A 131 -9.88 19.69 15.85
N PRO A 132 -9.10 20.16 16.84
CA PRO A 132 -7.83 20.82 16.62
C PRO A 132 -6.74 19.89 16.08
N GLU A 133 -6.89 18.57 16.22
CA GLU A 133 -5.95 17.57 15.68
C GLU A 133 -6.34 17.05 14.28
N VAL A 134 -7.41 17.64 13.66
CA VAL A 134 -7.85 17.26 12.33
C VAL A 134 -7.58 18.39 11.34
N PHE A 135 -6.70 18.12 10.40
CA PHE A 135 -6.30 19.04 9.32
C PHE A 135 -6.74 18.46 7.98
N VAL A 136 -7.73 19.06 7.34
CA VAL A 136 -8.15 18.72 5.97
C VAL A 136 -7.83 19.89 5.09
N LEU A 137 -6.77 19.78 4.31
CA LEU A 137 -6.20 20.85 3.51
C LEU A 137 -6.29 20.52 2.02
N ILE A 138 -6.72 21.48 1.21
CA ILE A 138 -6.87 21.32 -0.23
C ILE A 138 -6.13 22.45 -0.94
N ASP A 139 -5.33 22.09 -1.95
CA ASP A 139 -4.58 23.02 -2.79
C ASP A 139 -4.59 22.57 -4.26
N GLU A 140 -5.39 23.19 -5.09
CA GLU A 140 -5.46 22.87 -6.54
C GLU A 140 -4.20 23.28 -7.33
N ALA A 141 -3.30 24.09 -6.73
CA ALA A 141 -2.09 24.59 -7.39
C ALA A 141 -0.90 23.65 -7.28
N HIS A 142 -0.94 22.68 -6.34
CA HIS A 142 0.17 21.78 -6.03
C HIS A 142 -0.32 20.33 -5.93
N CYS A 143 0.48 19.38 -6.40
CA CYS A 143 0.21 17.96 -6.26
C CYS A 143 0.41 17.46 -4.81
N ALA A 144 -0.08 16.27 -4.48
CA ALA A 144 0.00 15.74 -3.12
C ALA A 144 1.46 15.50 -2.67
N THR A 145 2.36 15.13 -3.57
CA THR A 145 3.81 15.04 -3.28
C THR A 145 4.37 16.38 -2.78
N ARG A 146 4.04 17.49 -3.45
CA ARG A 146 4.45 18.85 -3.03
C ARG A 146 3.81 19.23 -1.71
N MET A 147 2.51 19.05 -1.57
CA MET A 147 1.79 19.36 -0.34
C MET A 147 2.36 18.59 0.86
N THR A 148 2.71 17.31 0.67
CA THR A 148 3.33 16.49 1.72
C THR A 148 4.65 17.09 2.19
N HIS A 149 5.49 17.58 1.27
CA HIS A 149 6.73 18.27 1.62
C HIS A 149 6.47 19.56 2.39
N ASP A 150 5.58 20.41 1.89
CA ASP A 150 5.40 21.77 2.39
C ASP A 150 4.65 21.78 3.74
N GLN A 151 3.76 20.80 3.96
CA GLN A 151 2.99 20.66 5.19
C GLN A 151 3.60 19.64 6.19
N ARG A 152 4.87 19.27 6.03
CA ARG A 152 5.54 18.26 6.87
C ARG A 152 5.51 18.54 8.37
N ALA A 153 5.47 19.79 8.78
CA ALA A 153 5.36 20.15 10.20
C ALA A 153 4.08 19.64 10.87
N LEU A 154 3.02 19.33 10.10
CA LEU A 154 1.78 18.81 10.64
C LEU A 154 1.86 17.33 11.06
N TYR A 155 2.62 16.51 10.34
CA TYR A 155 2.74 15.07 10.61
C TYR A 155 4.12 14.66 11.12
N ALA A 156 5.13 15.50 10.97
CA ALA A 156 6.51 15.27 11.41
C ALA A 156 7.06 16.51 12.15
N PRO A 157 6.53 16.87 13.33
CA PRO A 157 6.96 18.07 14.05
C PRO A 157 8.43 18.00 14.48
N GLU A 158 8.98 16.80 14.67
CA GLU A 158 10.40 16.54 14.92
C GLU A 158 11.04 15.90 13.67
N ALA A 159 10.90 16.57 12.53
CA ALA A 159 11.29 16.03 11.23
C ALA A 159 12.77 15.63 11.20
N LYS A 160 13.05 14.47 10.60
CA LYS A 160 14.40 14.13 10.14
C LYS A 160 14.86 15.19 9.14
N VAL A 161 16.16 15.46 9.11
CA VAL A 161 16.73 16.37 8.11
C VAL A 161 17.49 15.51 7.09
N PRO A 162 17.01 15.41 5.86
CA PRO A 162 17.74 14.73 4.80
C PRO A 162 19.11 15.38 4.58
N GLY A 163 20.14 14.59 4.27
CA GLY A 163 21.44 15.13 3.86
C GLY A 163 21.30 15.93 2.56
N GLU A 164 22.25 16.82 2.29
CA GLU A 164 22.19 17.79 1.18
C GLU A 164 21.87 17.16 -0.18
N THR A 165 22.55 16.06 -0.52
CA THR A 165 22.30 15.34 -1.78
C THR A 165 20.89 14.76 -1.82
N ALA A 166 20.44 14.12 -0.75
CA ALA A 166 19.10 13.53 -0.67
C ALA A 166 18.01 14.61 -0.72
N ALA A 167 18.23 15.77 -0.10
CA ALA A 167 17.31 16.91 -0.19
C ALA A 167 17.21 17.46 -1.62
N ALA A 168 18.34 17.53 -2.34
CA ALA A 168 18.36 17.97 -3.73
C ALA A 168 17.68 16.96 -4.68
N ASP A 169 17.89 15.65 -4.47
CA ASP A 169 17.22 14.60 -5.23
C ASP A 169 15.70 14.59 -4.96
N LEU A 170 15.31 14.81 -3.70
CA LEU A 170 13.90 14.93 -3.29
C LEU A 170 13.23 16.14 -3.94
N ALA A 171 13.91 17.29 -4.01
CA ALA A 171 13.40 18.46 -4.70
C ALA A 171 13.16 18.19 -6.20
N ALA A 172 14.11 17.51 -6.87
CA ALA A 172 13.94 17.12 -8.28
C ALA A 172 12.79 16.12 -8.48
N LEU A 173 12.59 15.20 -7.54
CA LEU A 173 11.43 14.29 -7.54
C LEU A 173 10.13 15.09 -7.48
N ILE A 174 10.00 15.97 -6.49
CA ILE A 174 8.80 16.79 -6.26
C ILE A 174 8.49 17.63 -7.51
N GLU A 175 9.47 18.30 -8.10
CA GLU A 175 9.28 19.11 -9.31
C GLU A 175 8.81 18.26 -10.50
N SER A 176 9.39 17.08 -10.69
CA SER A 176 9.04 16.20 -11.80
C SER A 176 7.64 15.59 -11.65
N VAL A 177 7.29 15.15 -10.44
CA VAL A 177 5.96 14.61 -10.14
C VAL A 177 4.91 15.70 -10.32
N GLU A 178 5.10 16.90 -9.73
CA GLU A 178 4.16 18.01 -9.84
C GLU A 178 3.96 18.48 -11.28
N ALA A 179 5.03 18.55 -12.07
CA ALA A 179 4.91 18.95 -13.47
C ALA A 179 4.07 17.96 -14.29
N LEU A 180 4.22 16.67 -14.01
CA LEU A 180 3.43 15.62 -14.67
C LEU A 180 1.98 15.62 -14.19
N ASP A 181 1.77 15.55 -12.89
CA ASP A 181 0.47 15.38 -12.27
C ASP A 181 -0.49 16.54 -12.61
N LEU A 182 0.01 17.78 -12.50
CA LEU A 182 -0.73 18.98 -12.90
C LEU A 182 -0.64 19.30 -14.40
N TRP A 183 -0.10 18.37 -15.20
CA TRP A 183 -0.02 18.47 -16.67
C TRP A 183 0.67 19.74 -17.19
N LYS A 184 1.71 20.20 -16.49
CA LYS A 184 2.47 21.43 -16.81
C LYS A 184 3.46 21.22 -17.94
N LYS A 185 2.98 20.93 -19.15
CA LYS A 185 3.80 20.58 -20.35
C LYS A 185 4.86 21.60 -20.74
N GLY A 186 4.71 22.84 -20.34
CA GLY A 186 5.66 23.91 -20.61
C GLY A 186 6.86 23.95 -19.65
N GLU A 187 6.83 23.18 -18.57
CA GLU A 187 7.91 23.16 -17.60
C GLU A 187 8.99 22.13 -17.97
N PRO A 188 10.29 22.47 -17.75
CA PRO A 188 11.39 21.55 -18.06
C PRO A 188 11.30 20.20 -17.34
N ALA A 189 10.73 20.17 -16.14
CA ALA A 189 10.59 18.97 -15.33
C ALA A 189 9.53 17.98 -15.86
N PHE A 190 8.61 18.41 -16.75
CA PHE A 190 7.53 17.56 -17.28
C PHE A 190 8.05 16.29 -17.99
N ALA A 191 9.09 16.42 -18.81
CA ALA A 191 9.68 15.27 -19.50
C ALA A 191 10.32 14.27 -18.52
N GLY A 192 10.92 14.79 -17.43
CA GLY A 192 11.42 13.97 -16.33
C GLY A 192 10.29 13.24 -15.60
N GLY A 193 9.17 13.93 -15.36
CA GLY A 193 7.97 13.34 -14.77
C GLY A 193 7.42 12.16 -15.60
N LEU A 194 7.31 12.30 -16.90
CA LEU A 194 6.90 11.20 -17.81
C LEU A 194 7.84 9.99 -17.67
N ALA A 195 9.15 10.21 -17.68
CA ALA A 195 10.12 9.12 -17.55
C ALA A 195 10.08 8.43 -16.18
N LEU A 196 9.81 9.18 -15.10
CA LEU A 196 9.58 8.64 -13.78
C LEU A 196 8.31 7.79 -13.73
N ASP A 197 7.24 8.24 -14.35
CA ASP A 197 5.96 7.52 -14.40
C ASP A 197 6.08 6.20 -15.14
N GLU A 198 6.69 6.19 -16.32
CA GLU A 198 6.96 4.97 -17.07
C GLU A 198 7.79 3.97 -16.26
N MET A 199 8.87 4.42 -15.62
CA MET A 199 9.70 3.58 -14.77
C MET A 199 8.96 3.08 -13.53
N PHE A 200 8.10 3.89 -12.93
CA PHE A 200 7.27 3.54 -11.80
C PHE A 200 6.29 2.41 -12.17
N TRP A 201 5.51 2.57 -13.23
CA TRP A 201 4.55 1.56 -13.67
C TRP A 201 5.22 0.24 -14.08
N ASP A 202 6.40 0.29 -14.67
CA ASP A 202 7.22 -0.89 -14.99
C ASP A 202 7.72 -1.64 -13.74
N SER A 203 7.70 -0.99 -12.57
CA SER A 203 8.36 -1.52 -11.37
C SER A 203 7.39 -1.85 -10.25
N VAL A 204 6.33 -1.06 -10.06
CA VAL A 204 5.46 -1.10 -8.88
C VAL A 204 4.76 -2.43 -8.65
N SER A 205 4.49 -3.20 -9.71
CA SER A 205 3.82 -4.51 -9.62
C SER A 205 4.71 -5.70 -9.94
N THR A 206 5.95 -5.47 -10.40
CA THR A 206 6.71 -6.52 -11.10
C THR A 206 7.90 -7.09 -10.34
N LEU A 207 8.36 -6.46 -9.28
CA LEU A 207 9.53 -6.87 -8.52
C LEU A 207 9.17 -7.15 -7.07
N VAL A 208 9.14 -6.13 -6.23
CA VAL A 208 8.78 -6.29 -4.82
C VAL A 208 7.27 -6.10 -4.67
N PRO A 209 6.52 -7.10 -4.17
CA PRO A 209 5.06 -7.00 -4.06
C PRO A 209 4.63 -5.92 -3.07
N ALA A 210 3.52 -5.22 -3.34
CA ALA A 210 2.96 -4.20 -2.45
C ALA A 210 2.58 -4.73 -1.05
N SER A 211 2.40 -6.05 -0.90
CA SER A 211 2.14 -6.70 0.39
C SER A 211 3.41 -7.02 1.19
N HIS A 212 4.59 -6.77 0.64
CA HIS A 212 5.87 -7.07 1.32
C HIS A 212 6.45 -5.80 1.96
N PRO A 213 7.03 -5.86 3.18
CA PRO A 213 7.61 -4.69 3.85
C PRO A 213 8.72 -3.96 3.08
N TRP A 214 9.37 -4.62 2.13
CA TRP A 214 10.39 -4.00 1.28
C TRP A 214 9.82 -3.10 0.17
N HIS A 215 8.52 -3.19 -0.10
CA HIS A 215 7.92 -2.54 -1.27
C HIS A 215 8.11 -1.03 -1.26
N ASP A 216 7.66 -0.38 -0.20
CA ASP A 216 7.70 1.09 -0.12
C ASP A 216 9.14 1.60 -0.14
N ARG A 217 10.04 0.92 0.56
CA ARG A 217 11.47 1.24 0.50
C ARG A 217 12.02 1.09 -0.92
N PHE A 218 11.70 -0.03 -1.59
CA PHE A 218 12.18 -0.28 -2.95
C PHE A 218 11.71 0.80 -3.93
N ILE A 219 10.43 1.18 -3.89
CA ILE A 219 9.89 2.21 -4.79
C ILE A 219 10.44 3.59 -4.42
N SER A 220 10.52 3.95 -3.14
CA SER A 220 11.13 5.21 -2.72
C SER A 220 12.58 5.32 -3.16
N ASP A 221 13.40 4.29 -2.95
CA ASP A 221 14.81 4.27 -3.37
C ASP A 221 14.92 4.37 -4.90
N LEU A 222 13.99 3.76 -5.65
CA LEU A 222 13.93 3.83 -7.11
C LEU A 222 13.61 5.25 -7.58
N LEU A 223 12.58 5.87 -7.04
CA LEU A 223 12.17 7.24 -7.39
C LEU A 223 13.27 8.25 -7.05
N MET A 224 13.86 8.15 -5.85
CA MET A 224 14.97 9.02 -5.41
C MET A 224 16.22 8.86 -6.31
N ALA A 225 16.61 7.63 -6.63
CA ALA A 225 17.77 7.39 -7.49
C ALA A 225 17.55 7.88 -8.93
N ALA A 226 16.32 7.74 -9.45
CA ALA A 226 15.96 8.25 -10.77
C ALA A 226 15.92 9.78 -10.79
N ALA A 227 15.32 10.41 -9.79
CA ALA A 227 15.33 11.87 -9.63
C ALA A 227 16.75 12.42 -9.53
N GLY A 228 17.66 11.74 -8.79
CA GLY A 228 19.07 12.08 -8.74
C GLY A 228 19.76 12.01 -10.11
N LEU A 229 19.42 11.05 -10.95
CA LEU A 229 19.93 10.98 -12.32
C LEU A 229 19.40 12.13 -13.19
N LEU A 230 18.13 12.45 -13.11
CA LEU A 230 17.53 13.59 -13.83
C LEU A 230 18.16 14.90 -13.39
N ARG A 231 18.32 15.13 -12.09
CA ARG A 231 19.03 16.30 -11.53
C ARG A 231 20.47 16.39 -12.03
N ALA A 232 21.15 15.26 -12.21
CA ALA A 232 22.50 15.21 -12.79
C ALA A 232 22.54 15.42 -14.31
N GLY A 233 21.40 15.70 -14.95
CA GLY A 233 21.30 16.00 -16.37
C GLY A 233 21.03 14.78 -17.27
N ALA A 234 20.66 13.63 -16.70
CA ALA A 234 20.22 12.48 -17.50
C ALA A 234 18.95 12.83 -18.30
N THR A 235 18.93 12.48 -19.57
CA THR A 235 17.73 12.58 -20.38
C THR A 235 16.74 11.46 -20.08
N PRO A 236 15.44 11.59 -20.40
CA PRO A 236 14.46 10.51 -20.32
C PRO A 236 14.94 9.20 -20.94
N ALA A 237 15.50 9.25 -22.14
CA ALA A 237 16.03 8.07 -22.83
C ALA A 237 17.24 7.43 -22.13
N GLU A 238 18.04 8.20 -21.41
CA GLU A 238 19.14 7.68 -20.58
C GLU A 238 18.59 7.02 -19.31
N LEU A 239 17.57 7.59 -18.69
CA LEU A 239 16.90 6.99 -17.55
C LEU A 239 16.28 5.64 -17.93
N GLU A 240 15.56 5.56 -19.05
CA GLU A 240 14.98 4.33 -19.57
C GLU A 240 16.06 3.24 -19.77
N ARG A 241 17.14 3.56 -20.47
CA ARG A 241 18.25 2.62 -20.71
C ARG A 241 18.90 2.10 -19.42
N ARG A 242 18.99 2.94 -18.38
CA ARG A 242 19.61 2.60 -17.09
C ARG A 242 18.64 1.96 -16.09
N SER A 243 17.35 1.96 -16.39
CA SER A 243 16.30 1.51 -15.46
C SER A 243 16.50 0.06 -14.99
N GLY A 244 16.93 -0.83 -15.89
CA GLY A 244 17.21 -2.23 -15.58
C GLY A 244 18.37 -2.41 -14.60
N GLU A 245 19.48 -1.70 -14.82
CA GLU A 245 20.65 -1.72 -13.92
C GLU A 245 20.31 -1.11 -12.57
N LEU A 246 19.55 0.00 -12.58
CA LEU A 246 19.10 0.67 -11.36
C LEU A 246 18.28 -0.29 -10.49
N ARG A 247 17.26 -0.92 -11.08
CA ARG A 247 16.42 -1.91 -10.40
C ARG A 247 17.23 -3.10 -9.86
N ALA A 248 18.17 -3.63 -10.63
CA ALA A 248 19.03 -4.73 -10.20
C ALA A 248 19.87 -4.33 -8.98
N ARG A 249 20.51 -3.16 -9.03
CA ARG A 249 21.32 -2.63 -7.91
C ARG A 249 20.48 -2.43 -6.63
N LEU A 250 19.24 -1.93 -6.76
CA LEU A 250 18.36 -1.74 -5.60
C LEU A 250 17.91 -3.08 -5.01
N VAL A 251 17.62 -4.07 -5.86
CA VAL A 251 17.36 -5.44 -5.39
C VAL A 251 18.57 -6.01 -4.67
N ASP A 252 19.78 -5.83 -5.19
CA ASP A 252 21.01 -6.25 -4.52
C ASP A 252 21.18 -5.59 -3.14
N GLY A 253 20.83 -4.30 -3.04
CA GLY A 253 20.81 -3.58 -1.76
C GLY A 253 19.79 -4.12 -0.76
N LEU A 254 18.61 -4.54 -1.22
CA LEU A 254 17.62 -5.20 -0.35
C LEU A 254 18.06 -6.58 0.13
N LEU A 255 18.86 -7.28 -0.67
CA LEU A 255 19.34 -8.63 -0.37
C LEU A 255 20.69 -8.64 0.38
N ALA A 256 21.30 -7.49 0.64
CA ALA A 256 22.63 -7.41 1.26
C ALA A 256 22.73 -8.13 2.62
N ASP A 257 21.64 -8.15 3.38
CA ASP A 257 21.55 -8.81 4.68
C ASP A 257 21.00 -10.25 4.61
N GLU A 258 20.64 -10.74 3.40
CA GLU A 258 20.09 -12.08 3.22
C GLU A 258 21.21 -13.13 3.17
N THR A 259 21.15 -14.08 4.10
CA THR A 259 22.12 -15.21 4.13
C THR A 259 21.83 -16.22 3.02
N GLY A 260 22.90 -16.71 2.38
CA GLY A 260 22.81 -17.75 1.35
C GLY A 260 22.43 -17.20 -0.03
N ASP A 261 22.78 -15.95 -0.32
CA ASP A 261 22.68 -15.40 -1.67
C ASP A 261 23.60 -16.16 -2.63
N ASP A 262 23.11 -16.41 -3.83
CA ASP A 262 23.82 -17.15 -4.87
C ASP A 262 24.08 -16.20 -6.05
N PRO A 263 25.35 -15.75 -6.24
CA PRO A 263 25.70 -14.78 -7.27
C PRO A 263 25.55 -15.32 -8.70
N THR A 264 25.33 -16.62 -8.88
CA THR A 264 25.07 -17.22 -10.21
C THR A 264 23.63 -16.98 -10.68
N LEU A 265 22.72 -16.59 -9.77
CA LEU A 265 21.34 -16.29 -10.06
C LEU A 265 21.16 -14.83 -10.51
N THR A 266 20.18 -14.61 -11.38
CA THR A 266 19.76 -13.24 -11.71
C THR A 266 19.15 -12.54 -10.49
N ALA A 267 19.16 -11.20 -10.45
CA ALA A 267 18.54 -10.41 -9.38
C ALA A 267 17.07 -10.83 -9.13
N ARG A 268 16.31 -11.11 -10.18
CA ARG A 268 14.91 -11.58 -10.07
C ARG A 268 14.80 -12.97 -9.42
N GLN A 269 15.71 -13.88 -9.70
CA GLN A 269 15.73 -15.23 -9.09
C GLN A 269 16.13 -15.14 -7.62
N ARG A 270 17.12 -14.32 -7.28
CA ARG A 270 17.56 -14.09 -5.89
C ARG A 270 16.43 -13.45 -5.09
N LEU A 271 15.76 -12.43 -5.64
CA LEU A 271 14.60 -11.80 -5.01
C LEU A 271 13.47 -12.82 -4.80
N ALA A 272 13.12 -13.63 -5.79
CA ALA A 272 12.09 -14.66 -5.65
C ALA A 272 12.41 -15.67 -4.54
N ARG A 273 13.70 -16.06 -4.40
CA ARG A 273 14.16 -16.94 -3.33
C ARG A 273 14.04 -16.28 -1.94
N ALA A 274 14.37 -15.02 -1.81
CA ALA A 274 14.22 -14.26 -0.57
C ALA A 274 12.74 -14.09 -0.21
N LEU A 275 11.90 -13.65 -1.16
CA LEU A 275 10.45 -13.54 -0.98
C LEU A 275 9.81 -14.87 -0.59
N ALA A 276 10.25 -15.98 -1.17
CA ALA A 276 9.74 -17.30 -0.82
C ALA A 276 10.03 -17.71 0.63
N ARG A 277 11.07 -17.16 1.26
CA ARG A 277 11.40 -17.39 2.68
C ARG A 277 10.69 -16.42 3.64
N SER A 278 10.21 -15.30 3.12
CA SER A 278 9.60 -14.24 3.93
C SER A 278 8.25 -14.67 4.49
N ASP A 279 8.11 -14.68 5.82
CA ASP A 279 6.82 -14.92 6.48
C ASP A 279 5.87 -13.72 6.32
N ALA A 280 6.41 -12.52 6.07
CA ALA A 280 5.60 -11.33 5.84
C ALA A 280 4.77 -11.39 4.54
N LEU A 281 5.21 -12.18 3.54
CA LEU A 281 4.53 -12.29 2.25
C LEU A 281 3.30 -13.21 2.31
N PHE A 282 3.26 -14.14 3.27
CA PHE A 282 2.28 -15.22 3.28
C PHE A 282 1.42 -15.23 4.53
N HIS A 283 0.17 -15.64 4.35
CA HIS A 283 -0.68 -16.12 5.44
C HIS A 283 -0.87 -17.63 5.30
N ARG A 284 -0.71 -18.37 6.40
CA ARG A 284 -0.92 -19.83 6.40
C ARG A 284 -2.37 -20.13 6.74
N LEU A 285 -3.08 -20.75 5.81
CA LEU A 285 -4.44 -21.24 6.01
C LEU A 285 -4.46 -22.51 6.87
N SER A 286 -5.63 -22.87 7.38
CA SER A 286 -5.81 -24.01 8.30
C SER A 286 -5.40 -25.36 7.70
N ASP A 287 -5.49 -25.53 6.39
CA ASP A 287 -5.05 -26.74 5.66
C ASP A 287 -3.56 -26.74 5.31
N GLY A 288 -2.82 -25.72 5.73
CA GLY A 288 -1.39 -25.54 5.46
C GLY A 288 -1.07 -24.87 4.12
N THR A 289 -2.07 -24.48 3.33
CA THR A 289 -1.89 -23.67 2.11
C THR A 289 -1.29 -22.31 2.50
N LEU A 290 -0.30 -21.83 1.74
CA LEU A 290 0.19 -20.45 1.88
C LEU A 290 -0.55 -19.54 0.92
N LEU A 291 -1.14 -18.47 1.46
CA LEU A 291 -1.81 -17.43 0.70
C LEU A 291 -0.91 -16.20 0.58
N SER A 292 -0.68 -15.73 -0.66
CA SER A 292 -0.09 -14.43 -0.99
C SER A 292 -1.12 -13.50 -1.61
N PHE A 293 -0.88 -12.20 -1.56
CA PHE A 293 -1.78 -11.19 -2.08
C PHE A 293 -1.06 -10.23 -3.02
N GLY A 294 -1.61 -10.02 -4.22
CA GLY A 294 -1.16 -9.01 -5.17
C GLY A 294 0.14 -9.33 -5.93
N LEU A 295 0.65 -10.57 -5.89
CA LEU A 295 1.80 -10.94 -6.70
C LEU A 295 1.43 -10.93 -8.19
N ASP A 296 2.26 -10.32 -9.04
CA ASP A 296 2.14 -10.53 -10.49
C ASP A 296 2.37 -12.00 -10.85
N SER A 297 1.81 -12.43 -11.99
CA SER A 297 1.83 -13.84 -12.40
C SER A 297 3.24 -14.40 -12.54
N GLY A 298 4.20 -13.59 -13.01
CA GLY A 298 5.58 -14.01 -13.19
C GLY A 298 6.32 -14.17 -11.87
N THR A 299 6.12 -13.25 -10.93
CA THR A 299 6.69 -13.32 -9.58
C THR A 299 6.04 -14.48 -8.82
N PHE A 300 4.71 -14.61 -8.88
CA PHE A 300 4.03 -15.73 -8.22
C PHE A 300 4.53 -17.09 -8.70
N GLN A 301 4.73 -17.27 -10.01
CA GLN A 301 5.27 -18.51 -10.55
C GLN A 301 6.63 -18.88 -9.92
N ARG A 302 7.55 -17.92 -9.85
CA ARG A 302 8.89 -18.16 -9.31
C ARG A 302 8.90 -18.32 -7.79
N VAL A 303 8.12 -17.52 -7.08
CA VAL A 303 8.04 -17.57 -5.61
C VAL A 303 7.36 -18.84 -5.15
N SER A 304 6.25 -19.27 -5.78
CA SER A 304 5.57 -20.52 -5.41
C SER A 304 6.45 -21.75 -5.62
N ASP A 305 7.23 -21.77 -6.68
CA ASP A 305 8.21 -22.83 -6.96
C ASP A 305 9.25 -22.94 -5.83
N GLN A 306 9.86 -21.83 -5.46
CA GLN A 306 10.83 -21.77 -4.36
C GLN A 306 10.21 -22.11 -2.98
N VAL A 307 8.94 -21.76 -2.73
CA VAL A 307 8.21 -22.14 -1.51
C VAL A 307 8.05 -23.66 -1.43
N MET A 308 7.70 -24.30 -2.54
CA MET A 308 7.47 -25.73 -2.62
C MET A 308 8.80 -26.52 -2.56
N GLU A 309 9.83 -26.07 -3.28
CA GLU A 309 11.19 -26.66 -3.22
C GLU A 309 11.75 -26.62 -1.79
N ALA A 310 11.52 -25.53 -1.06
CA ALA A 310 11.91 -25.40 0.35
C ALA A 310 11.03 -26.21 1.32
N GLY A 311 10.01 -26.92 0.83
CA GLY A 311 9.09 -27.70 1.66
C GLY A 311 8.21 -26.89 2.61
N ARG A 312 8.06 -25.56 2.40
CA ARG A 312 7.27 -24.69 3.27
C ARG A 312 5.76 -24.94 3.16
N ALA A 313 5.29 -25.31 1.97
CA ALA A 313 3.91 -25.70 1.71
C ALA A 313 3.83 -26.62 0.50
N LYS A 314 2.81 -27.48 0.45
CA LYS A 314 2.48 -28.31 -0.72
C LYS A 314 1.64 -27.56 -1.73
N ARG A 315 0.89 -26.53 -1.29
CA ARG A 315 0.03 -25.69 -2.10
C ARG A 315 0.19 -24.22 -1.74
N VAL A 316 0.22 -23.37 -2.77
CA VAL A 316 0.24 -21.91 -2.64
C VAL A 316 -0.90 -21.33 -3.45
N VAL A 317 -1.57 -20.32 -2.92
CA VAL A 317 -2.58 -19.52 -3.62
C VAL A 317 -2.19 -18.05 -3.61
N ASN A 318 -2.29 -17.39 -4.77
CA ASN A 318 -2.18 -15.95 -4.87
C ASN A 318 -3.54 -15.34 -5.20
N VAL A 319 -3.91 -14.31 -4.48
CA VAL A 319 -5.13 -13.55 -4.67
C VAL A 319 -4.79 -12.19 -5.27
N GLN A 320 -5.33 -11.89 -6.44
CA GLN A 320 -5.23 -10.57 -7.05
C GLN A 320 -6.29 -9.62 -6.50
N ARG A 321 -6.02 -8.31 -6.47
CA ARG A 321 -7.02 -7.29 -6.07
C ARG A 321 -8.35 -7.42 -6.83
N ALA A 322 -8.29 -7.76 -8.13
CA ALA A 322 -9.47 -8.03 -8.97
C ALA A 322 -10.17 -9.36 -8.68
N GLY A 323 -9.80 -10.06 -7.59
CA GLY A 323 -10.41 -11.30 -7.15
C GLY A 323 -10.00 -12.53 -7.94
N THR A 324 -9.05 -12.45 -8.86
CA THR A 324 -8.50 -13.62 -9.56
C THR A 324 -7.62 -14.41 -8.59
N LEU A 325 -7.82 -15.74 -8.58
CA LEU A 325 -7.05 -16.70 -7.81
C LEU A 325 -6.13 -17.50 -8.73
N SER A 326 -4.88 -17.68 -8.30
CA SER A 326 -3.93 -18.58 -8.95
C SER A 326 -3.41 -19.58 -7.93
N PHE A 327 -3.58 -20.87 -8.21
CA PHE A 327 -3.10 -21.96 -7.36
C PHE A 327 -1.90 -22.65 -7.99
N ARG A 328 -0.95 -23.06 -7.15
CA ARG A 328 0.15 -23.95 -7.49
C ARG A 328 0.27 -25.06 -6.42
N SER A 329 0.59 -26.28 -6.82
CA SER A 329 0.84 -27.39 -5.89
C SER A 329 1.85 -28.39 -6.46
N ILE A 330 2.44 -29.20 -5.58
CA ILE A 330 3.32 -30.32 -5.95
C ILE A 330 2.63 -31.68 -5.83
N ASP A 331 1.41 -31.72 -5.31
CA ASP A 331 0.66 -32.95 -5.02
C ASP A 331 -0.68 -33.05 -5.81
N GLY A 332 -0.86 -32.18 -6.79
CA GLY A 332 -2.05 -32.19 -7.65
C GLY A 332 -3.28 -31.49 -7.05
N THR A 333 -3.18 -30.87 -5.88
CA THR A 333 -4.32 -30.27 -5.17
C THR A 333 -4.68 -28.83 -5.62
N ALA A 334 -3.91 -28.25 -6.55
CA ALA A 334 -4.21 -26.91 -7.08
C ALA A 334 -5.56 -26.87 -7.80
N LEU A 335 -5.87 -27.92 -8.57
CA LEU A 335 -7.17 -28.01 -9.28
C LEU A 335 -8.35 -28.11 -8.32
N ASP A 336 -8.21 -28.85 -7.23
CA ASP A 336 -9.28 -28.99 -6.24
C ASP A 336 -9.53 -27.67 -5.51
N GLY A 337 -8.45 -26.95 -5.16
CA GLY A 337 -8.54 -25.58 -4.65
C GLY A 337 -9.27 -24.64 -5.61
N ALA A 338 -8.92 -24.66 -6.90
CA ALA A 338 -9.57 -23.82 -7.91
C ALA A 338 -11.05 -24.16 -8.11
N ARG A 339 -11.42 -25.44 -8.09
CA ARG A 339 -12.81 -25.92 -8.22
C ARG A 339 -13.70 -25.39 -7.09
N ALA A 340 -13.19 -25.29 -5.87
CA ALA A 340 -13.92 -24.68 -4.75
C ALA A 340 -14.34 -23.23 -5.06
N PHE A 341 -13.61 -22.54 -5.95
CA PHE A 341 -13.92 -21.21 -6.44
C PHE A 341 -14.50 -21.19 -7.87
N ARG A 342 -15.16 -22.28 -8.28
CA ARG A 342 -15.77 -22.45 -9.63
C ARG A 342 -14.76 -22.25 -10.77
N GLY A 343 -13.50 -22.51 -10.49
CA GLY A 343 -12.39 -22.39 -11.41
C GLY A 343 -11.98 -23.71 -12.06
N GLY A 344 -10.82 -23.69 -12.71
CA GLY A 344 -10.28 -24.86 -13.41
C GLY A 344 -8.81 -24.69 -13.78
N GLY A 345 -8.28 -25.66 -14.51
CA GLY A 345 -6.88 -25.68 -14.94
C GLY A 345 -6.27 -27.07 -14.89
N HIS A 346 -4.99 -27.14 -14.64
CA HIS A 346 -4.21 -28.37 -14.48
C HIS A 346 -4.14 -28.79 -13.00
N ARG A 347 -3.78 -30.03 -12.74
CA ARG A 347 -3.66 -30.58 -11.37
C ARG A 347 -2.75 -29.73 -10.47
N ASP A 348 -1.62 -29.28 -11.00
CA ASP A 348 -0.60 -28.55 -10.25
C ASP A 348 -0.65 -27.04 -10.49
N ALA A 349 -1.47 -26.55 -11.44
CA ALA A 349 -1.59 -25.14 -11.80
C ALA A 349 -3.03 -24.84 -12.26
N ALA A 350 -3.78 -24.12 -11.44
CA ALA A 350 -5.19 -23.83 -11.69
C ALA A 350 -5.56 -22.41 -11.23
N GLY A 351 -6.71 -21.91 -11.65
CA GLY A 351 -7.19 -20.58 -11.29
C GLY A 351 -8.67 -20.55 -11.00
N GLY A 352 -9.11 -19.54 -10.25
CA GLY A 352 -10.50 -19.32 -9.88
C GLY A 352 -10.80 -17.84 -9.67
N LYS A 353 -11.96 -17.54 -9.10
CA LYS A 353 -12.36 -16.18 -8.74
C LYS A 353 -12.98 -16.14 -7.35
N LEU A 354 -12.66 -15.07 -6.60
CA LEU A 354 -13.31 -14.79 -5.33
C LEU A 354 -14.83 -14.62 -5.51
N PRO A 355 -15.66 -15.13 -4.59
CA PRO A 355 -17.11 -14.95 -4.66
C PRO A 355 -17.56 -13.50 -4.68
N GLN A 356 -16.88 -12.62 -3.95
CA GLN A 356 -17.16 -11.18 -3.91
C GLN A 356 -16.53 -10.40 -5.07
N GLY A 357 -15.77 -11.06 -5.94
CA GLY A 357 -15.20 -10.46 -7.15
C GLY A 357 -13.97 -9.58 -6.95
N SER A 358 -13.55 -9.28 -5.71
CA SER A 358 -12.34 -8.48 -5.41
C SER A 358 -11.88 -8.66 -3.97
N ALA A 359 -10.63 -8.26 -3.68
CA ALA A 359 -10.11 -8.09 -2.34
C ALA A 359 -9.28 -6.80 -2.26
N HIS A 360 -9.40 -6.05 -1.17
CA HIS A 360 -8.68 -4.78 -0.99
C HIS A 360 -7.39 -4.94 -0.17
N SER A 361 -7.30 -6.00 0.63
CA SER A 361 -6.13 -6.33 1.45
C SER A 361 -5.87 -7.83 1.51
N ARG A 362 -4.74 -8.23 2.08
CA ARG A 362 -4.43 -9.64 2.34
C ARG A 362 -5.39 -10.24 3.37
N GLU A 363 -5.72 -9.49 4.40
CA GLU A 363 -6.65 -9.88 5.45
C GLU A 363 -8.06 -10.13 4.90
N ASP A 364 -8.52 -9.26 4.00
CA ASP A 364 -9.79 -9.44 3.28
C ASP A 364 -9.72 -10.68 2.37
N ALA A 365 -8.62 -10.89 1.65
CA ALA A 365 -8.42 -12.09 0.83
C ALA A 365 -8.47 -13.38 1.68
N VAL A 366 -7.83 -13.39 2.85
CA VAL A 366 -7.86 -14.50 3.79
C VAL A 366 -9.29 -14.76 4.28
N ALA A 367 -10.01 -13.71 4.68
CA ALA A 367 -11.41 -13.83 5.15
C ALA A 367 -12.34 -14.42 4.11
N GLN A 368 -12.06 -14.21 2.80
CA GLN A 368 -12.84 -14.79 1.71
C GLN A 368 -12.39 -16.21 1.31
N VAL A 369 -11.09 -16.51 1.42
CA VAL A 369 -10.53 -17.80 0.95
C VAL A 369 -10.62 -18.89 2.02
N GLU A 370 -10.30 -18.57 3.27
CA GLU A 370 -10.27 -19.52 4.38
C GLU A 370 -11.57 -20.34 4.52
N PRO A 371 -12.77 -19.72 4.61
CA PRO A 371 -14.00 -20.49 4.83
C PRO A 371 -14.43 -21.35 3.62
N VAL A 372 -13.90 -21.07 2.43
CA VAL A 372 -14.17 -21.84 1.22
C VAL A 372 -13.27 -23.07 1.13
N LEU A 373 -11.98 -22.92 1.44
CA LEU A 373 -11.04 -24.04 1.45
C LEU A 373 -11.16 -24.91 2.71
N ASN A 374 -11.47 -24.30 3.83
CA ASN A 374 -11.54 -24.91 5.15
C ASN A 374 -12.91 -24.61 5.79
N PRO A 375 -14.02 -25.12 5.23
CA PRO A 375 -15.34 -24.85 5.78
C PRO A 375 -15.41 -25.33 7.24
N PRO A 376 -16.04 -24.54 8.13
CA PRO A 376 -16.24 -24.97 9.51
C PRO A 376 -17.06 -26.27 9.52
N PRO A 377 -16.88 -27.12 10.54
CA PRO A 377 -17.71 -28.31 10.69
C PRO A 377 -19.19 -27.92 10.65
N PRO A 378 -20.05 -28.72 10.02
CA PRO A 378 -21.47 -28.42 9.96
C PRO A 378 -22.03 -28.27 11.38
N ASP A 379 -22.80 -27.22 11.60
CA ASP A 379 -23.52 -27.04 12.88
C ASP A 379 -24.62 -28.10 12.99
N LEU A 380 -24.36 -29.05 13.86
CA LEU A 380 -25.31 -30.14 14.13
C LEU A 380 -26.23 -29.84 15.32
N SER A 381 -26.19 -28.64 15.91
CA SER A 381 -26.98 -28.28 17.08
C SER A 381 -28.50 -28.41 16.87
N GLY A 382 -28.96 -28.18 15.66
CA GLY A 382 -30.39 -28.41 15.24
C GLY A 382 -30.67 -29.76 14.63
N SER A 383 -29.71 -30.68 14.55
CA SER A 383 -29.87 -32.01 13.95
C SER A 383 -30.50 -32.97 14.94
N PRO A 384 -31.38 -33.92 14.46
CA PRO A 384 -31.85 -35.02 15.31
C PRO A 384 -30.71 -35.85 15.92
N PHE A 385 -29.52 -35.79 15.33
CA PHE A 385 -28.29 -36.44 15.82
C PHE A 385 -27.48 -35.63 16.85
N ALA A 386 -27.88 -34.41 17.21
CA ALA A 386 -27.21 -33.60 18.21
C ALA A 386 -27.09 -34.33 19.57
N ALA A 387 -28.06 -35.14 19.91
CA ALA A 387 -28.08 -35.95 21.15
C ALA A 387 -27.00 -37.07 21.15
N LEU A 388 -26.51 -37.53 20.01
CA LEU A 388 -25.48 -38.57 19.91
C LEU A 388 -24.06 -38.05 20.24
N LYS A 389 -23.83 -36.75 20.19
CA LYS A 389 -22.55 -36.14 20.55
C LYS A 389 -22.19 -36.30 22.03
N ASN A 390 -23.16 -36.52 22.91
CA ASN A 390 -23.01 -36.73 24.33
C ASN A 390 -23.12 -38.19 24.76
N TRP A 391 -23.31 -39.09 23.84
CA TRP A 391 -23.41 -40.52 24.18
C TRP A 391 -21.98 -41.09 24.34
N LYS A 392 -21.56 -41.18 25.59
CA LYS A 392 -20.40 -41.99 25.99
C LYS A 392 -20.92 -43.43 26.14
N GLY A 393 -20.64 -44.27 25.13
CA GLY A 393 -20.85 -45.71 25.27
C GLY A 393 -20.04 -46.32 26.38
#